data_1c37300d073ca90977ad3f8078ee5730
#
_entry.id   1c37300d073ca90977ad3f8078ee5730
#
_cell.length_a   1.000
_cell.length_b   1.000
_cell.length_c   1.000
_cell.angle_alpha   90.00
_cell.angle_beta   90.00
_cell.angle_gamma   90.00
#
_symmetry.space_group_name_H-M   'P 1'
#
loop_
_entity.id
_entity.type
_entity.pdbx_description
1 polymer ?
#
loop_
_entity_poly.entity_id
_entity_poly.type
_entity_poly.pdbx_seq_one_letter_code
_entity_poly.pdbx_strand_id
1 'polypeptide(L)'
;MPTSRTENQTLLISRLLLAAVAWFFYPNVTHAVDYSNEVSVLVEQGRVVATSLASGRREIPLDAQETVIGSGTNGINAVVVTSRRLRGFSSRTFAWAKKDRDLNEAVLERKVLPTFSVVRTDKHLYGFRGANGIWLDEPLGARESVKMTRTTDYGAVFVTNERLVGFASLLGDFSSKTLGIHEHVTRVDNENGLTLVTTSNRLFVFGSRLSGWEEFE
;
A
#
# COMPACT_ATOMS: atom_id res chain seq x y z
N MET A 1 -25.26 74.05 6.89
CA MET A 1 -25.08 72.72 7.55
C MET A 1 -25.14 71.66 6.52
N PRO A 2 -24.00 71.04 6.16
CA PRO A 2 -24.01 69.74 5.58
C PRO A 2 -22.80 68.90 6.14
N THR A 3 -23.07 68.04 7.09
CA THR A 3 -22.05 67.08 7.55
C THR A 3 -22.71 65.78 8.06
N SER A 4 -23.11 64.89 7.21
CA SER A 4 -23.45 63.51 7.66
C SER A 4 -23.34 62.40 6.60
N ARG A 5 -22.79 62.70 5.41
CA ARG A 5 -22.77 61.69 4.31
C ARG A 5 -21.43 60.98 4.11
N THR A 6 -20.37 61.47 4.72
CA THR A 6 -19.00 60.89 4.55
C THR A 6 -18.65 59.83 5.60
N GLU A 7 -19.23 59.86 6.78
CA GLU A 7 -18.90 58.86 7.84
C GLU A 7 -19.49 57.46 7.57
N ASN A 8 -20.65 57.38 6.91
CA ASN A 8 -21.27 56.08 6.63
C ASN A 8 -20.58 55.28 5.51
N GLN A 9 -19.86 55.95 4.61
CA GLN A 9 -19.14 55.25 3.54
C GLN A 9 -17.83 54.63 4.04
N THR A 10 -17.16 55.25 4.98
CA THR A 10 -15.91 54.75 5.55
C THR A 10 -16.13 53.50 6.40
N LEU A 11 -17.26 53.40 7.09
CA LEU A 11 -17.64 52.22 7.90
C LEU A 11 -18.09 51.05 7.03
N LEU A 12 -18.64 51.26 5.86
CA LEU A 12 -19.03 50.18 4.93
C LEU A 12 -17.81 49.55 4.24
N ILE A 13 -16.83 50.35 3.87
CA ILE A 13 -15.59 49.89 3.22
C ILE A 13 -14.72 49.08 4.20
N SER A 14 -14.67 49.52 5.48
CA SER A 14 -13.89 48.77 6.48
C SER A 14 -14.51 47.39 6.84
N ARG A 15 -15.85 47.30 6.80
CA ARG A 15 -16.54 46.01 7.04
C ARG A 15 -16.44 45.05 5.84
N LEU A 16 -16.38 45.55 4.62
CA LEU A 16 -16.16 44.74 3.41
C LEU A 16 -14.71 44.22 3.31
N LEU A 17 -13.73 45.00 3.72
CA LEU A 17 -12.33 44.58 3.75
C LEU A 17 -12.05 43.51 4.82
N LEU A 18 -12.70 43.59 5.99
CA LEU A 18 -12.60 42.56 7.04
C LEU A 18 -13.25 41.23 6.62
N ALA A 19 -14.32 41.25 5.84
CA ALA A 19 -14.98 40.05 5.34
C ALA A 19 -14.14 39.35 4.24
N ALA A 20 -13.42 40.10 3.40
CA ALA A 20 -12.59 39.58 2.34
C ALA A 20 -11.30 38.91 2.88
N VAL A 21 -10.74 39.43 3.97
CA VAL A 21 -9.52 38.83 4.59
C VAL A 21 -9.85 37.55 5.34
N ALA A 22 -11.04 37.37 5.87
CA ALA A 22 -11.44 36.14 6.55
C ALA A 22 -11.58 34.93 5.60
N TRP A 23 -11.75 35.12 4.30
CA TRP A 23 -11.85 34.08 3.30
C TRP A 23 -10.49 33.52 2.87
N PHE A 24 -9.38 34.24 3.09
CA PHE A 24 -8.03 33.79 2.75
C PHE A 24 -7.36 32.96 3.86
N PHE A 25 -7.93 32.89 5.06
CA PHE A 25 -7.42 32.13 6.19
C PHE A 25 -8.22 30.89 6.55
N TYR A 26 -9.07 30.38 5.65
CA TYR A 26 -9.51 29.02 5.82
C TYR A 26 -8.31 28.12 5.51
N PRO A 27 -7.70 27.44 6.51
CA PRO A 27 -6.73 26.42 6.23
C PRO A 27 -7.46 25.42 5.33
N ASN A 28 -6.88 25.14 4.16
CA ASN A 28 -7.27 23.96 3.41
C ASN A 28 -7.02 22.77 4.37
N VAL A 29 -8.05 22.38 5.08
CA VAL A 29 -8.05 21.11 5.81
C VAL A 29 -8.03 20.05 4.73
N THR A 30 -6.83 19.69 4.30
CA THR A 30 -6.62 18.44 3.60
C THR A 30 -7.04 17.36 4.59
N HIS A 31 -8.28 16.90 4.45
CA HIS A 31 -8.68 15.69 5.12
C HIS A 31 -7.73 14.60 4.65
N ALA A 32 -6.76 14.24 5.47
CA ALA A 32 -6.04 13.00 5.31
C ALA A 32 -7.12 11.92 5.32
N VAL A 33 -7.28 11.22 4.21
CA VAL A 33 -8.24 10.11 4.13
C VAL A 33 -7.70 9.05 5.09
N ASP A 34 -8.32 8.93 6.25
CA ASP A 34 -8.03 7.86 7.18
C ASP A 34 -8.59 6.57 6.60
N TYR A 35 -7.72 5.74 6.04
CA TYR A 35 -8.06 4.42 5.53
C TYR A 35 -8.15 3.37 6.65
N SER A 36 -8.07 3.76 7.92
CA SER A 36 -8.12 2.81 9.01
C SER A 36 -9.49 2.11 9.06
N ASN A 37 -9.47 0.80 8.92
CA ASN A 37 -10.59 -0.10 9.20
C ASN A 37 -11.83 0.00 8.30
N GLU A 38 -11.70 0.34 7.00
CA GLU A 38 -12.83 0.24 6.07
C GLU A 38 -13.29 -1.21 5.86
N VAL A 39 -12.42 -2.19 6.08
CA VAL A 39 -12.67 -3.61 5.83
C VAL A 39 -12.45 -4.44 7.08
N SER A 40 -13.37 -5.34 7.36
CA SER A 40 -13.20 -6.41 8.33
C SER A 40 -13.36 -7.79 7.67
N VAL A 41 -12.70 -8.80 8.22
CA VAL A 41 -12.80 -10.19 7.75
C VAL A 41 -13.18 -11.11 8.88
N LEU A 42 -14.17 -11.95 8.62
CA LEU A 42 -14.59 -13.04 9.49
C LEU A 42 -14.35 -14.37 8.76
N VAL A 43 -13.70 -15.30 9.43
CA VAL A 43 -13.53 -16.67 8.94
C VAL A 43 -14.62 -17.53 9.60
N GLU A 44 -15.50 -18.07 8.78
CA GLU A 44 -16.56 -18.99 9.19
C GLU A 44 -16.27 -20.40 8.66
N GLN A 45 -17.02 -21.37 9.14
CA GLN A 45 -16.86 -22.74 8.65
C GLN A 45 -17.20 -22.82 7.15
N GLY A 46 -16.19 -23.18 6.34
CA GLY A 46 -16.33 -23.37 4.90
C GLY A 46 -16.40 -22.07 4.08
N ARG A 47 -16.22 -20.89 4.67
CA ARG A 47 -16.22 -19.61 3.94
C ARG A 47 -15.45 -18.51 4.63
N VAL A 48 -15.09 -17.48 3.87
CA VAL A 48 -14.55 -16.24 4.39
C VAL A 48 -15.48 -15.09 4.00
N VAL A 49 -15.75 -14.22 4.94
CA VAL A 49 -16.65 -13.08 4.79
C VAL A 49 -15.85 -11.80 4.97
N ALA A 50 -15.87 -10.93 3.97
CA ALA A 50 -15.43 -9.55 4.12
C ALA A 50 -16.64 -8.64 4.30
N THR A 51 -16.51 -7.67 5.20
CA THR A 51 -17.47 -6.59 5.38
C THR A 51 -16.78 -5.26 5.15
N SER A 52 -17.32 -4.45 4.25
CA SER A 52 -16.88 -3.09 4.00
C SER A 52 -17.93 -2.11 4.52
N LEU A 53 -17.49 -1.06 5.22
CA LEU A 53 -18.40 -0.03 5.73
C LEU A 53 -19.17 0.68 4.59
N ALA A 54 -18.53 0.84 3.42
CA ALA A 54 -19.13 1.53 2.27
C ALA A 54 -20.01 0.62 1.41
N SER A 55 -19.71 -0.69 1.32
CA SER A 55 -20.27 -1.57 0.28
C SER A 55 -21.02 -2.79 0.83
N GLY A 56 -20.96 -3.03 2.14
CA GLY A 56 -21.66 -4.14 2.79
C GLY A 56 -20.84 -5.43 2.88
N ARG A 57 -21.50 -6.57 2.78
CA ARG A 57 -20.93 -7.91 3.03
C ARG A 57 -20.69 -8.66 1.72
N ARG A 58 -19.52 -9.30 1.60
CA ARG A 58 -19.16 -10.18 0.49
C ARG A 58 -18.50 -11.44 1.01
N GLU A 59 -18.98 -12.58 0.59
CA GLU A 59 -18.44 -13.88 1.01
C GLU A 59 -17.81 -14.64 -0.15
N ILE A 60 -16.89 -15.54 0.19
CA ILE A 60 -16.27 -16.47 -0.74
C ILE A 60 -16.17 -17.84 -0.06
N PRO A 61 -16.63 -18.92 -0.71
CA PRO A 61 -16.51 -20.26 -0.17
C PRO A 61 -15.03 -20.71 -0.15
N LEU A 62 -14.67 -21.51 0.83
CA LEU A 62 -13.45 -22.30 0.84
C LEU A 62 -13.70 -23.61 0.10
N ASP A 63 -12.68 -24.08 -0.63
CA ASP A 63 -12.76 -25.40 -1.27
C ASP A 63 -12.72 -26.51 -0.20
N ALA A 64 -13.14 -27.71 -0.58
CA ALA A 64 -13.03 -28.88 0.30
C ALA A 64 -11.57 -29.05 0.77
N GLN A 65 -11.40 -29.20 2.08
CA GLN A 65 -10.08 -29.33 2.75
C GLN A 65 -9.19 -28.08 2.68
N GLU A 66 -9.69 -26.95 2.17
CA GLU A 66 -8.97 -25.68 2.25
C GLU A 66 -9.13 -25.09 3.66
N THR A 67 -8.03 -24.84 4.34
CA THR A 67 -8.00 -24.26 5.68
C THR A 67 -7.38 -22.88 5.68
N VAL A 68 -7.88 -21.98 6.51
CA VAL A 68 -7.29 -20.64 6.69
C VAL A 68 -6.08 -20.75 7.61
N ILE A 69 -4.93 -20.28 7.14
CA ILE A 69 -3.66 -20.19 7.88
C ILE A 69 -3.60 -18.85 8.62
N GLY A 70 -4.13 -17.81 8.01
CA GLY A 70 -4.16 -16.49 8.64
C GLY A 70 -4.88 -15.46 7.80
N SER A 71 -5.26 -14.34 8.43
CA SER A 71 -5.93 -13.22 7.78
C SER A 71 -5.39 -11.89 8.30
N GLY A 72 -5.63 -10.81 7.58
CA GLY A 72 -5.32 -9.45 8.00
C GLY A 72 -6.12 -8.46 7.18
N THR A 73 -6.41 -7.31 7.80
CA THR A 73 -7.16 -6.21 7.20
C THR A 73 -6.44 -4.90 7.50
N ASN A 74 -6.46 -4.00 6.55
CA ASN A 74 -6.04 -2.61 6.77
C ASN A 74 -6.60 -1.73 5.64
N GLY A 75 -7.14 -0.55 6.00
CA GLY A 75 -7.69 0.39 5.04
C GLY A 75 -8.72 -0.23 4.10
N ILE A 76 -8.45 -0.19 2.81
CA ILE A 76 -9.37 -0.61 1.74
C ILE A 76 -9.25 -2.09 1.36
N ASN A 77 -8.37 -2.85 2.01
CA ASN A 77 -8.11 -4.23 1.60
C ASN A 77 -7.97 -5.22 2.75
N ALA A 78 -8.16 -6.48 2.42
CA ALA A 78 -7.90 -7.60 3.30
C ALA A 78 -7.19 -8.73 2.55
N VAL A 79 -6.38 -9.49 3.27
CA VAL A 79 -5.75 -10.69 2.75
C VAL A 79 -6.03 -11.86 3.67
N VAL A 80 -6.45 -12.97 3.07
CA VAL A 80 -6.60 -14.26 3.73
C VAL A 80 -5.67 -15.27 3.05
N VAL A 81 -4.83 -15.89 3.85
CA VAL A 81 -3.92 -16.94 3.44
C VAL A 81 -4.55 -18.27 3.80
N THR A 82 -4.70 -19.14 2.83
CA THR A 82 -5.20 -20.50 3.05
C THR A 82 -4.11 -21.53 2.77
N SER A 83 -4.40 -22.80 3.05
CA SER A 83 -3.47 -23.91 2.74
C SER A 83 -3.15 -24.05 1.24
N ARG A 84 -3.96 -23.46 0.35
CA ARG A 84 -3.82 -23.61 -1.10
C ARG A 84 -3.58 -22.30 -1.84
N ARG A 85 -4.11 -21.17 -1.34
CA ARG A 85 -4.10 -19.92 -2.10
C ARG A 85 -4.09 -18.68 -1.23
N LEU A 86 -3.88 -17.56 -1.88
CA LEU A 86 -4.09 -16.24 -1.33
C LEU A 86 -5.44 -15.71 -1.81
N ARG A 87 -6.18 -15.06 -0.93
CA ARG A 87 -7.43 -14.40 -1.24
C ARG A 87 -7.31 -12.94 -0.82
N GLY A 88 -7.48 -12.03 -1.75
CA GLY A 88 -7.46 -10.58 -1.51
C GLY A 88 -8.86 -10.02 -1.68
N PHE A 89 -9.32 -9.19 -0.75
CA PHE A 89 -10.54 -8.43 -0.88
C PHE A 89 -10.22 -6.94 -1.03
N SER A 90 -10.91 -6.28 -1.93
CA SER A 90 -10.85 -4.84 -2.11
C SER A 90 -12.23 -4.22 -1.86
N SER A 91 -12.31 -3.20 -0.98
CA SER A 91 -13.53 -2.42 -0.80
C SER A 91 -13.85 -1.55 -2.02
N ARG A 92 -12.85 -1.21 -2.84
CA ARG A 92 -13.02 -0.38 -4.04
C ARG A 92 -13.69 -1.12 -5.19
N THR A 93 -13.36 -2.38 -5.38
CA THR A 93 -14.00 -3.25 -6.39
C THR A 93 -15.14 -4.07 -5.80
N PHE A 94 -15.25 -4.09 -4.49
CA PHE A 94 -16.16 -4.92 -3.72
C PHE A 94 -16.13 -6.40 -4.14
N ALA A 95 -14.92 -6.90 -4.37
CA ALA A 95 -14.70 -8.23 -4.88
C ALA A 95 -13.53 -8.95 -4.19
N TRP A 96 -13.63 -10.26 -4.15
CA TRP A 96 -12.54 -11.16 -3.82
C TRP A 96 -11.76 -11.54 -5.07
N ALA A 97 -10.44 -11.45 -4.99
CA ALA A 97 -9.52 -12.02 -5.96
C ALA A 97 -8.75 -13.18 -5.34
N LYS A 98 -8.49 -14.21 -6.13
CA LYS A 98 -7.71 -15.38 -5.71
C LYS A 98 -6.39 -15.46 -6.48
N LYS A 99 -5.37 -15.97 -5.82
CA LYS A 99 -4.08 -16.34 -6.40
C LYS A 99 -3.70 -17.70 -5.86
N ASP A 100 -3.57 -18.69 -6.72
CA ASP A 100 -3.12 -20.02 -6.32
C ASP A 100 -1.62 -19.96 -5.98
N ARG A 101 -1.20 -20.73 -4.99
CA ARG A 101 0.19 -20.92 -4.61
C ARG A 101 0.66 -22.29 -5.09
N ASP A 102 1.96 -22.42 -5.28
CA ASP A 102 2.57 -23.70 -5.59
C ASP A 102 2.34 -24.71 -4.45
N LEU A 103 2.36 -25.99 -4.80
CA LEU A 103 2.34 -27.06 -3.81
C LEU A 103 3.59 -26.96 -2.92
N ASN A 104 3.39 -27.12 -1.62
CA ASN A 104 4.43 -27.03 -0.59
C ASN A 104 5.14 -25.65 -0.51
N GLU A 105 4.52 -24.61 -1.02
CA GLU A 105 5.00 -23.25 -0.86
C GLU A 105 4.66 -22.70 0.53
N ALA A 106 5.70 -22.41 1.31
CA ALA A 106 5.56 -21.93 2.70
C ALA A 106 5.37 -20.41 2.74
N VAL A 107 4.33 -19.95 3.42
CA VAL A 107 4.14 -18.51 3.68
C VAL A 107 5.02 -18.09 4.86
N LEU A 108 5.93 -17.14 4.62
CA LEU A 108 6.91 -16.67 5.59
C LEU A 108 6.55 -15.33 6.22
N GLU A 109 5.87 -14.46 5.45
CA GLU A 109 5.53 -13.12 5.91
C GLU A 109 4.26 -12.64 5.22
N ARG A 110 3.44 -11.86 5.94
CA ARG A 110 2.29 -11.14 5.40
C ARG A 110 2.25 -9.75 6.02
N LYS A 111 2.17 -8.73 5.17
CA LYS A 111 1.92 -7.34 5.59
C LYS A 111 0.71 -6.81 4.85
N VAL A 112 -0.24 -6.27 5.60
CA VAL A 112 -1.42 -5.61 5.05
C VAL A 112 -1.30 -4.12 5.37
N LEU A 113 -1.23 -3.30 4.33
CA LEU A 113 -1.12 -1.85 4.41
C LEU A 113 -2.44 -1.22 3.94
N PRO A 114 -2.69 0.06 4.18
CA PRO A 114 -3.99 0.66 3.88
C PRO A 114 -4.45 0.52 2.42
N THR A 115 -3.54 0.54 1.46
CA THR A 115 -3.85 0.54 0.01
C THR A 115 -3.42 -0.71 -0.74
N PHE A 116 -2.57 -1.53 -0.12
CA PHE A 116 -2.04 -2.76 -0.74
C PHE A 116 -1.64 -3.78 0.33
N SER A 117 -1.32 -4.97 -0.10
CA SER A 117 -0.75 -6.00 0.77
C SER A 117 0.36 -6.76 0.07
N VAL A 118 1.31 -7.26 0.83
CA VAL A 118 2.34 -8.15 0.33
C VAL A 118 2.37 -9.44 1.13
N VAL A 119 2.61 -10.53 0.44
CA VAL A 119 2.84 -11.86 1.03
C VAL A 119 4.13 -12.41 0.47
N ARG A 120 5.02 -12.80 1.36
CA ARG A 120 6.28 -13.44 1.01
C ARG A 120 6.21 -14.92 1.35
N THR A 121 6.61 -15.72 0.40
CA THR A 121 6.78 -17.16 0.57
C THR A 121 8.25 -17.52 0.39
N ASP A 122 8.56 -18.80 0.44
CA ASP A 122 9.88 -19.34 0.11
C ASP A 122 10.17 -19.38 -1.39
N LYS A 123 9.14 -19.16 -2.26
CA LYS A 123 9.27 -19.23 -3.71
C LYS A 123 8.86 -17.96 -4.45
N HIS A 124 7.96 -17.17 -3.90
CA HIS A 124 7.39 -15.99 -4.56
C HIS A 124 7.24 -14.80 -3.61
N LEU A 125 7.23 -13.64 -4.22
CA LEU A 125 6.73 -12.40 -3.64
C LEU A 125 5.38 -12.10 -4.30
N TYR A 126 4.34 -11.92 -3.51
CA TYR A 126 3.01 -11.57 -3.99
C TYR A 126 2.65 -10.17 -3.55
N GLY A 127 2.10 -9.39 -4.46
CA GLY A 127 1.54 -8.06 -4.21
C GLY A 127 0.05 -8.02 -4.53
N PHE A 128 -0.77 -7.56 -3.61
CA PHE A 128 -2.19 -7.32 -3.81
C PHE A 128 -2.47 -5.82 -3.83
N ARG A 129 -3.04 -5.33 -4.91
CA ARG A 129 -3.44 -3.93 -5.06
C ARG A 129 -4.88 -3.73 -4.58
N GLY A 130 -5.05 -3.02 -3.46
CA GLY A 130 -6.39 -2.71 -2.94
C GLY A 130 -7.23 -1.84 -3.87
N ALA A 131 -6.60 -0.98 -4.69
CA ALA A 131 -7.31 -0.06 -5.58
C ALA A 131 -8.13 -0.77 -6.68
N ASN A 132 -7.63 -1.89 -7.22
CA ASN A 132 -8.26 -2.62 -8.33
C ASN A 132 -8.47 -4.11 -8.06
N GLY A 133 -8.08 -4.61 -6.89
CA GLY A 133 -8.31 -6.00 -6.50
C GLY A 133 -7.47 -7.02 -7.28
N ILE A 134 -6.27 -6.66 -7.74
CA ILE A 134 -5.42 -7.53 -8.58
C ILE A 134 -4.24 -8.05 -7.76
N TRP A 135 -3.95 -9.35 -7.92
CA TRP A 135 -2.72 -10.00 -7.48
C TRP A 135 -1.65 -9.98 -8.56
N LEU A 136 -0.44 -9.70 -8.15
CA LEU A 136 0.78 -9.79 -8.93
C LEU A 136 1.76 -10.69 -8.18
N ASP A 137 2.67 -11.33 -8.89
CA ASP A 137 3.71 -12.17 -8.29
C ASP A 137 5.04 -12.01 -9.01
N GLU A 138 6.09 -12.18 -8.23
CA GLU A 138 7.48 -12.19 -8.67
C GLU A 138 8.15 -13.45 -8.13
N PRO A 139 8.62 -14.36 -8.99
CA PRO A 139 9.27 -15.58 -8.54
C PRO A 139 10.66 -15.29 -7.94
N LEU A 140 11.01 -16.02 -6.89
CA LEU A 140 12.35 -16.06 -6.33
C LEU A 140 13.18 -17.14 -7.03
N GLY A 141 14.44 -16.88 -7.25
CA GLY A 141 15.39 -17.86 -7.76
C GLY A 141 15.57 -19.05 -6.79
N ALA A 142 16.00 -20.20 -7.29
CA ALA A 142 16.12 -21.44 -6.50
C ALA A 142 17.03 -21.29 -5.25
N ARG A 143 17.97 -20.37 -5.26
CA ARG A 143 18.87 -20.05 -4.14
C ARG A 143 18.65 -18.64 -3.58
N GLU A 144 17.65 -17.95 -4.10
CA GLU A 144 17.33 -16.61 -3.68
C GLU A 144 16.55 -16.64 -2.37
N SER A 145 16.95 -15.80 -1.43
CA SER A 145 16.28 -15.67 -0.13
C SER A 145 16.18 -14.21 0.27
N VAL A 146 14.99 -13.81 0.70
CA VAL A 146 14.76 -12.45 1.20
C VAL A 146 15.38 -12.28 2.56
N LYS A 147 16.26 -11.30 2.71
CA LYS A 147 16.95 -10.93 3.94
C LYS A 147 16.18 -9.85 4.72
N MET A 148 15.48 -8.99 4.01
CA MET A 148 14.76 -7.88 4.62
C MET A 148 13.57 -7.47 3.77
N THR A 149 12.48 -7.05 4.43
CA THR A 149 11.31 -6.40 3.80
C THR A 149 11.11 -5.03 4.41
N ARG A 150 11.00 -3.99 3.58
CA ARG A 150 10.61 -2.64 3.96
C ARG A 150 9.35 -2.24 3.21
N THR A 151 8.48 -1.49 3.87
CA THR A 151 7.23 -1.01 3.28
C THR A 151 7.07 0.48 3.53
N THR A 152 6.56 1.19 2.54
CA THR A 152 6.06 2.56 2.62
C THR A 152 4.54 2.55 2.44
N ASP A 153 3.89 3.70 2.39
CA ASP A 153 2.43 3.79 2.19
C ASP A 153 1.98 3.26 0.83
N TYR A 154 2.87 3.21 -0.16
CA TYR A 154 2.53 2.88 -1.55
C TYR A 154 3.41 1.80 -2.19
N GLY A 155 4.34 1.23 -1.45
CA GLY A 155 5.24 0.23 -2.01
C GLY A 155 5.94 -0.63 -0.98
N ALA A 156 6.54 -1.71 -1.46
CA ALA A 156 7.38 -2.59 -0.67
C ALA A 156 8.70 -2.86 -1.38
N VAL A 157 9.77 -2.96 -0.61
CA VAL A 157 11.10 -3.35 -1.07
C VAL A 157 11.52 -4.62 -0.34
N PHE A 158 11.91 -5.61 -1.11
CA PHE A 158 12.49 -6.86 -0.65
C PHE A 158 13.97 -6.89 -1.03
N VAL A 159 14.82 -6.97 -0.03
CA VAL A 159 16.25 -7.15 -0.20
C VAL A 159 16.53 -8.63 -0.17
N THR A 160 17.04 -9.19 -1.27
CA THR A 160 17.44 -10.59 -1.33
C THR A 160 18.97 -10.72 -1.28
N ASN A 161 19.47 -11.93 -1.31
CA ASN A 161 20.92 -12.19 -1.46
C ASN A 161 21.43 -11.96 -2.89
N GLU A 162 20.54 -11.73 -3.89
CA GLU A 162 20.90 -11.63 -5.30
C GLU A 162 20.48 -10.31 -5.91
N ARG A 163 19.38 -9.71 -5.45
CA ARG A 163 18.80 -8.52 -6.03
C ARG A 163 17.94 -7.73 -5.03
N LEU A 164 17.59 -6.52 -5.43
CA LEU A 164 16.56 -5.70 -4.82
C LEU A 164 15.28 -5.87 -5.64
N VAL A 165 14.16 -6.15 -4.99
CA VAL A 165 12.86 -6.27 -5.65
C VAL A 165 11.91 -5.25 -5.06
N GLY A 166 11.35 -4.39 -5.89
CA GLY A 166 10.38 -3.36 -5.51
C GLY A 166 8.99 -3.71 -6.02
N PHE A 167 7.98 -3.59 -5.17
CA PHE A 167 6.56 -3.65 -5.54
C PHE A 167 5.96 -2.25 -5.48
N ALA A 168 5.52 -1.73 -6.62
CA ALA A 168 4.87 -0.42 -6.73
C ALA A 168 3.35 -0.58 -6.79
N SER A 169 2.65 -0.31 -5.68
CA SER A 169 1.19 -0.51 -5.60
C SER A 169 0.41 0.41 -6.54
N LEU A 170 0.90 1.61 -6.83
CA LEU A 170 0.24 2.57 -7.73
C LEU A 170 0.39 2.18 -9.20
N LEU A 171 1.58 1.78 -9.62
CA LEU A 171 1.85 1.31 -10.98
C LEU A 171 1.35 -0.13 -11.19
N GLY A 172 1.36 -0.93 -10.14
CA GLY A 172 0.92 -2.31 -10.17
C GLY A 172 1.91 -3.20 -10.88
N ASP A 173 3.17 -3.13 -10.44
CA ASP A 173 4.24 -3.93 -11.03
C ASP A 173 5.32 -4.25 -10.00
N PHE A 174 6.06 -5.31 -10.28
CA PHE A 174 7.34 -5.61 -9.65
C PHE A 174 8.46 -5.15 -10.57
N SER A 175 9.50 -4.58 -9.96
CA SER A 175 10.74 -4.24 -10.67
C SER A 175 11.95 -4.66 -9.83
N SER A 176 13.06 -5.00 -10.49
CA SER A 176 14.23 -5.48 -9.76
C SER A 176 15.55 -4.88 -10.24
N LYS A 177 16.55 -4.86 -9.36
CA LYS A 177 17.94 -4.48 -9.61
C LYS A 177 18.87 -5.55 -9.07
N THR A 178 19.63 -6.15 -9.93
CA THR A 178 20.60 -7.19 -9.57
C THR A 178 21.78 -6.58 -8.79
N LEU A 179 22.18 -7.24 -7.71
CA LEU A 179 23.38 -6.89 -6.96
C LEU A 179 24.61 -7.52 -7.63
N GLY A 180 25.73 -6.83 -7.61
CA GLY A 180 27.01 -7.35 -8.07
C GLY A 180 27.51 -8.52 -7.20
N ILE A 181 28.44 -9.33 -7.71
CA ILE A 181 28.92 -10.57 -7.04
C ILE A 181 29.43 -10.30 -5.61
N HIS A 182 30.06 -9.16 -5.36
CA HIS A 182 30.58 -8.77 -4.05
C HIS A 182 29.81 -7.60 -3.43
N GLU A 183 28.70 -7.20 -4.07
CA GLU A 183 27.89 -6.10 -3.60
C GLU A 183 26.94 -6.59 -2.52
N HIS A 184 26.88 -5.85 -1.43
CA HIS A 184 25.98 -6.14 -0.32
C HIS A 184 25.30 -4.86 0.16
N VAL A 185 24.09 -5.02 0.65
CA VAL A 185 23.31 -3.91 1.22
C VAL A 185 23.87 -3.55 2.59
N THR A 186 24.20 -2.28 2.77
CA THR A 186 24.74 -1.74 4.02
C THR A 186 23.67 -1.03 4.84
N ARG A 187 22.68 -0.40 4.16
CA ARG A 187 21.65 0.37 4.82
C ARG A 187 20.35 0.38 4.00
N VAL A 188 19.20 0.40 4.68
CA VAL A 188 17.88 0.58 4.07
C VAL A 188 17.07 1.54 4.91
N ASP A 189 16.69 2.65 4.34
CA ASP A 189 15.88 3.70 4.97
C ASP A 189 14.60 3.96 4.19
N ASN A 190 13.57 4.42 4.91
CA ASN A 190 12.37 4.95 4.31
C ASN A 190 12.30 6.45 4.57
N GLU A 191 12.15 7.24 3.53
CA GLU A 191 12.06 8.68 3.61
C GLU A 191 11.03 9.21 2.59
N ASN A 192 10.06 10.01 3.05
CA ASN A 192 9.07 10.67 2.19
C ASN A 192 8.35 9.75 1.17
N GLY A 193 8.05 8.50 1.59
CA GLY A 193 7.39 7.52 0.74
C GLY A 193 8.33 6.81 -0.26
N LEU A 194 9.64 7.10 -0.21
CA LEU A 194 10.69 6.42 -0.93
C LEU A 194 11.39 5.41 -0.03
N THR A 195 11.96 4.38 -0.62
CA THR A 195 12.91 3.47 0.04
C THR A 195 14.29 3.68 -0.56
N LEU A 196 15.25 4.07 0.27
CA LEU A 196 16.64 4.24 -0.09
C LEU A 196 17.42 2.99 0.33
N VAL A 197 18.12 2.39 -0.60
CA VAL A 197 18.95 1.21 -0.36
C VAL A 197 20.40 1.54 -0.71
N THR A 198 21.24 1.65 0.30
CA THR A 198 22.68 1.85 0.12
C THR A 198 23.37 0.50 0.11
N THR A 199 24.17 0.27 -0.89
CA THR A 199 25.04 -0.90 -0.99
C THR A 199 26.49 -0.51 -0.75
N SER A 200 27.41 -1.45 -0.84
CA SER A 200 28.85 -1.16 -0.81
C SER A 200 29.32 -0.28 -1.96
N ASN A 201 28.57 -0.19 -3.06
CA ASN A 201 29.02 0.46 -4.29
C ASN A 201 28.08 1.55 -4.80
N ARG A 202 26.77 1.45 -4.51
CA ARG A 202 25.74 2.27 -5.15
C ARG A 202 24.63 2.65 -4.17
N LEU A 203 23.89 3.70 -4.51
CA LEU A 203 22.63 4.06 -3.88
C LEU A 203 21.48 3.76 -4.85
N PHE A 204 20.49 3.02 -4.39
CA PHE A 204 19.25 2.79 -5.11
C PHE A 204 18.11 3.50 -4.42
N VAL A 205 17.23 4.12 -5.19
CA VAL A 205 16.01 4.75 -4.71
C VAL A 205 14.82 4.08 -5.37
N PHE A 206 13.91 3.58 -4.56
CA PHE A 206 12.65 3.01 -5.01
C PHE A 206 11.48 3.87 -4.57
N GLY A 207 10.58 4.18 -5.50
CA GLY A 207 9.34 4.87 -5.21
C GLY A 207 8.20 4.35 -6.07
N SER A 208 7.03 4.17 -5.47
CA SER A 208 5.87 3.64 -6.19
C SER A 208 5.30 4.58 -7.27
N ARG A 209 5.74 5.84 -7.28
CA ARG A 209 5.39 6.85 -8.30
C ARG A 209 6.48 7.00 -9.36
N LEU A 210 7.66 6.46 -9.11
CA LEU A 210 8.75 6.38 -10.07
C LEU A 210 8.51 5.16 -10.97
N SER A 211 9.09 5.16 -12.16
CA SER A 211 9.03 4.04 -13.10
C SER A 211 9.83 2.80 -12.64
N GLY A 212 10.05 2.67 -11.34
CA GLY A 212 10.81 1.58 -10.74
C GLY A 212 11.96 2.10 -9.88
N TRP A 213 13.16 1.59 -10.13
CA TRP A 213 14.39 1.94 -9.42
C TRP A 213 15.17 3.04 -10.13
N GLU A 214 15.60 4.04 -9.36
CA GLU A 214 16.67 4.94 -9.76
C GLU A 214 17.99 4.51 -9.09
N GLU A 215 19.11 4.74 -9.77
CA GLU A 215 20.43 4.29 -9.36
C GLU A 215 21.42 5.46 -9.43
N PHE A 216 22.20 5.59 -8.36
CA PHE A 216 23.21 6.64 -8.20
C PHE A 216 24.53 5.99 -7.80
N GLU A 217 25.62 6.36 -8.47
CA GLU A 217 26.99 5.93 -8.20
C GLU A 217 27.69 6.87 -7.22
#